data_8f7998c93cbf7d32ebc6d1f5883b9045
#
_entry.id   8f7998c93cbf7d32ebc6d1f5883b9045
#
_cell.length_a   1.000
_cell.length_b   1.000
_cell.length_c   1.000
_cell.angle_alpha   90.00
_cell.angle_beta   90.00
_cell.angle_gamma   90.00
#
_symmetry.space_group_name_H-M   'P 1'
#
loop_
_entity.id
_entity.type
_entity.pdbx_description
1 polymer ?
#
loop_
_entity_poly.entity_id
_entity_poly.type
_entity_poly.pdbx_seq_one_letter_code
_entity_poly.pdbx_strand_id
1 'polypeptide(L)'
;MKKEGVDVLVVIGGDGTLTSARDFARKGVNVIGVPKTIDNDLASTDVTFGFNTAIDVVTEALDRLHTTAESHHRIMLCEVMGRNAGWIALESGIA
;
A
#
# COMPACT_ATOMS: atom_id res chain seq x y z
N MET A 1 -22.62 -9.98 15.50
CA MET A 1 -22.50 -8.58 15.94
C MET A 1 -23.53 -8.22 17.01
N LYS A 2 -24.84 -8.33 16.78
CA LYS A 2 -25.83 -7.96 17.83
C LYS A 2 -25.73 -8.81 19.11
N LYS A 3 -25.35 -10.07 19.02
CA LYS A 3 -25.18 -10.97 20.18
C LYS A 3 -23.96 -10.62 21.06
N GLU A 4 -23.00 -9.87 20.53
CA GLU A 4 -21.71 -9.56 21.19
C GLU A 4 -21.56 -8.06 21.53
N GLY A 5 -22.60 -7.24 21.30
CA GLY A 5 -22.60 -5.83 21.63
C GLY A 5 -21.65 -4.99 20.77
N VAL A 6 -21.37 -5.43 19.53
CA VAL A 6 -20.53 -4.68 18.59
C VAL A 6 -21.40 -3.76 17.74
N ASP A 7 -21.22 -2.46 17.86
CA ASP A 7 -21.98 -1.44 17.15
C ASP A 7 -21.38 -1.04 15.81
N VAL A 8 -20.04 -1.05 15.71
CA VAL A 8 -19.28 -0.63 14.52
C VAL A 8 -18.13 -1.59 14.28
N LEU A 9 -17.85 -1.89 13.04
CA LEU A 9 -16.70 -2.67 12.58
C LEU A 9 -15.71 -1.74 11.85
N VAL A 10 -14.51 -1.60 12.39
CA VAL A 10 -13.41 -0.91 11.69
C VAL A 10 -12.59 -1.95 10.93
N VAL A 11 -12.52 -1.80 9.61
CA VAL A 11 -11.84 -2.74 8.72
C VAL A 11 -10.61 -2.07 8.12
N ILE A 12 -9.44 -2.58 8.46
CA ILE A 12 -8.14 -2.06 8.02
C ILE A 12 -7.56 -3.02 6.99
N GLY A 13 -7.40 -2.57 5.75
CA GLY A 13 -6.86 -3.44 4.70
C GLY A 13 -6.84 -2.83 3.32
N GLY A 14 -6.43 -3.64 2.35
CA GLY A 14 -6.37 -3.29 0.95
C GLY A 14 -7.67 -3.57 0.20
N ASP A 15 -7.58 -3.63 -1.14
CA ASP A 15 -8.71 -3.76 -2.05
C ASP A 15 -9.64 -4.94 -1.71
N GLY A 16 -9.11 -6.14 -1.56
CA GLY A 16 -9.92 -7.33 -1.25
C GLY A 16 -10.65 -7.23 0.09
N THR A 17 -9.97 -6.75 1.13
CA THR A 17 -10.53 -6.58 2.48
C THR A 17 -11.63 -5.51 2.49
N LEU A 18 -11.41 -4.37 1.82
CA LEU A 18 -12.39 -3.28 1.74
C LEU A 18 -13.59 -3.65 0.86
N THR A 19 -13.38 -4.48 -0.17
CA THR A 19 -14.48 -5.05 -0.96
C THR A 19 -15.40 -5.91 -0.09
N SER A 20 -14.83 -6.78 0.74
CA SER A 20 -15.61 -7.56 1.70
C SER A 20 -16.31 -6.68 2.73
N ALA A 21 -15.65 -5.64 3.21
CA ALA A 21 -16.24 -4.66 4.13
C ALA A 21 -17.47 -3.94 3.53
N ARG A 22 -17.37 -3.56 2.26
CA ARG A 22 -18.50 -2.99 1.50
C ARG A 22 -19.69 -3.95 1.45
N ASP A 23 -19.44 -5.24 1.23
CA ASP A 23 -20.52 -6.23 1.15
C ASP A 23 -21.20 -6.43 2.52
N PHE A 24 -20.45 -6.33 3.62
CA PHE A 24 -21.03 -6.29 4.97
C PHE A 24 -21.86 -5.02 5.20
N ALA A 25 -21.39 -3.87 4.76
CA ALA A 25 -22.13 -2.61 4.86
C ALA A 25 -23.48 -2.69 4.11
N ARG A 26 -23.50 -3.28 2.93
CA ARG A 26 -24.74 -3.50 2.14
C ARG A 26 -25.75 -4.41 2.85
N LYS A 27 -25.29 -5.25 3.76
CA LYS A 27 -26.13 -6.11 4.62
C LYS A 27 -26.57 -5.43 5.91
N GLY A 28 -26.33 -4.13 6.05
CA GLY A 28 -26.77 -3.34 7.20
C GLY A 28 -25.78 -3.35 8.40
N VAL A 29 -24.55 -3.76 8.21
CA VAL A 29 -23.51 -3.66 9.22
C VAL A 29 -22.85 -2.28 9.15
N ASN A 30 -22.72 -1.59 10.29
CA ASN A 30 -21.96 -0.35 10.34
C ASN A 30 -20.47 -0.66 10.18
N VAL A 31 -19.87 -0.22 9.07
CA VAL A 31 -18.47 -0.48 8.74
C VAL A 31 -17.74 0.81 8.44
N ILE A 32 -16.54 0.96 8.99
CA ILE A 32 -15.59 2.00 8.65
C ILE A 32 -14.37 1.34 8.02
N GLY A 33 -14.07 1.69 6.76
CA GLY A 33 -12.89 1.19 6.04
C GLY A 33 -11.68 2.11 6.24
N VAL A 34 -10.53 1.50 6.53
CA VAL A 34 -9.24 2.21 6.58
C VAL A 34 -8.34 1.64 5.48
N PRO A 35 -7.94 2.48 4.50
CA PRO A 35 -7.20 2.02 3.31
C PRO A 35 -5.73 1.73 3.63
N LYS A 36 -5.42 0.52 4.09
CA LYS A 36 -4.06 0.06 4.40
C LYS A 36 -3.54 -0.84 3.28
N THR A 37 -2.67 -0.31 2.46
CA THR A 37 -1.91 -1.04 1.43
C THR A 37 -0.69 -0.21 1.03
N ILE A 38 0.37 -0.87 0.58
CA ILE A 38 1.55 -0.20 0.05
C ILE A 38 1.38 0.19 -1.44
N ASP A 39 0.42 -0.37 -2.14
CA ASP A 39 0.29 -0.26 -3.60
C ASP A 39 -0.29 1.08 -4.07
N ASN A 40 -0.93 1.84 -3.19
CA ASN A 40 -1.63 3.09 -3.49
C ASN A 40 -2.62 2.96 -4.67
N ASP A 41 -3.35 1.86 -4.72
CA ASP A 41 -4.22 1.44 -5.82
C ASP A 41 -5.72 1.48 -5.47
N LEU A 42 -6.08 2.22 -4.42
CA LEU A 42 -7.46 2.37 -3.97
C LEU A 42 -8.06 3.70 -4.43
N ALA A 43 -9.25 3.64 -5.01
CA ALA A 43 -10.00 4.84 -5.36
C ALA A 43 -10.54 5.57 -4.11
N SER A 44 -10.81 6.87 -4.25
CA SER A 44 -11.43 7.70 -3.21
C SER A 44 -10.57 7.91 -1.95
N THR A 45 -9.27 7.73 -2.07
CA THR A 45 -8.27 8.15 -1.07
C THR A 45 -7.09 8.79 -1.79
N ASP A 46 -6.51 9.82 -1.20
CA ASP A 46 -5.35 10.50 -1.80
C ASP A 46 -4.10 9.61 -1.71
N VAL A 47 -3.89 9.02 -0.55
CA VAL A 47 -2.75 8.14 -0.27
C VAL A 47 -3.20 7.01 0.65
N THR A 48 -2.73 5.79 0.38
CA THR A 48 -2.98 4.65 1.26
C THR A 48 -1.97 4.58 2.40
N PHE A 49 -2.40 4.08 3.56
CA PHE A 49 -1.52 3.87 4.71
C PHE A 49 -0.51 2.77 4.42
N GLY A 50 0.77 3.11 4.46
CA GLY A 50 1.88 2.23 4.15
C GLY A 50 2.60 2.54 2.83
N PHE A 51 2.01 3.32 1.93
CA PHE A 51 2.61 3.68 0.66
C PHE A 51 3.90 4.51 0.84
N ASN A 52 3.86 5.59 1.61
CA ASN A 52 5.04 6.42 1.87
C ASN A 52 6.15 5.63 2.54
N THR A 53 5.81 4.78 3.51
CA THR A 53 6.80 3.89 4.15
C THR A 53 7.46 2.96 3.14
N ALA A 54 6.71 2.42 2.18
CA ALA A 54 7.27 1.58 1.13
C ALA A 54 8.21 2.36 0.20
N ILE A 55 7.87 3.60 -0.14
CA ILE A 55 8.74 4.48 -0.93
C ILE A 55 10.07 4.73 -0.19
N ASP A 56 10.00 5.10 1.08
CA ASP A 56 11.20 5.36 1.90
C ASP A 56 12.13 4.15 1.94
N VAL A 57 11.58 2.95 2.15
CA VAL A 57 12.36 1.70 2.18
C VAL A 57 13.03 1.41 0.84
N VAL A 58 12.32 1.62 -0.27
CA VAL A 58 12.88 1.40 -1.61
C VAL A 58 13.95 2.45 -1.94
N THR A 59 13.70 3.71 -1.64
CA THR A 59 14.66 4.81 -1.85
C THR A 59 15.96 4.54 -1.09
N GLU A 60 15.88 4.16 0.18
CA GLU A 60 17.06 3.78 0.96
C GLU A 60 17.83 2.59 0.33
N ALA A 61 17.11 1.61 -0.18
CA ALA A 61 17.73 0.47 -0.86
C ALA A 61 18.43 0.88 -2.16
N LEU A 62 17.82 1.78 -2.95
CA LEU A 62 18.41 2.31 -4.18
C LEU A 62 19.67 3.13 -3.90
N ASP A 63 19.66 3.97 -2.87
CA ASP A 63 20.82 4.75 -2.44
C ASP A 63 22.00 3.86 -2.10
N ARG A 64 21.76 2.75 -1.42
CA ARG A 64 22.79 1.76 -1.10
C ARG A 64 23.37 1.05 -2.34
N LEU A 65 22.59 0.86 -3.38
CA LEU A 65 23.01 0.26 -4.65
C LEU A 65 23.80 1.23 -5.52
N HIS A 66 23.57 2.52 -5.40
CA HIS A 66 24.15 3.55 -6.27
C HIS A 66 25.68 3.53 -6.25
N THR A 67 26.29 3.53 -5.07
CA THR A 67 27.76 3.51 -4.93
C THR A 67 28.39 2.25 -5.52
N THR A 68 27.74 1.10 -5.36
CA THR A 68 28.20 -0.16 -5.94
C THR A 68 28.07 -0.14 -7.48
N ALA A 69 26.99 0.39 -8.00
CA ALA A 69 26.78 0.54 -9.44
C ALA A 69 27.88 1.41 -10.07
N GLU A 70 28.20 2.54 -9.44
CA GLU A 70 29.20 3.47 -9.89
C GLU A 70 30.62 2.85 -9.86
N SER A 71 31.01 2.28 -8.73
CA SER A 71 32.37 1.73 -8.55
C SER A 71 32.65 0.53 -9.45
N HIS A 72 31.66 -0.25 -9.82
CA HIS A 72 31.79 -1.42 -10.70
C HIS A 72 31.32 -1.17 -12.13
N HIS A 73 30.90 0.05 -12.48
CA HIS A 73 30.34 0.39 -13.80
C HIS A 73 29.20 -0.55 -14.20
N ARG A 74 28.26 -0.80 -13.28
CA ARG A 74 27.13 -1.72 -13.47
C ARG A 74 25.81 -0.96 -13.53
N ILE A 75 24.89 -1.48 -14.34
CA ILE A 75 23.48 -1.11 -14.28
C ILE A 75 22.85 -2.04 -13.26
N MET A 76 22.23 -1.46 -12.22
CA MET A 76 21.49 -2.21 -11.21
C MET A 76 20.00 -2.18 -11.54
N LEU A 77 19.36 -3.34 -11.41
CA LEU A 77 17.92 -3.52 -11.55
C LEU A 77 17.35 -3.91 -10.19
N CYS A 78 16.43 -3.12 -9.69
CA CYS A 78 15.75 -3.37 -8.43
C CYS A 78 14.27 -3.64 -8.71
N GLU A 79 13.83 -4.87 -8.45
CA GLU A 79 12.42 -5.21 -8.50
C GLU A 79 11.74 -4.78 -7.22
N VAL A 80 10.60 -4.09 -7.34
CA VAL A 80 9.78 -3.64 -6.22
C VAL A 80 8.36 -4.15 -6.35
N MET A 81 7.64 -4.22 -5.23
CA MET A 81 6.23 -4.58 -5.22
C MET A 81 5.38 -3.43 -5.79
N GLY A 82 4.11 -3.72 -6.03
CA GLY A 82 3.14 -2.75 -6.54
C GLY A 82 1.93 -3.42 -7.19
N ARG A 83 1.92 -4.75 -7.25
CA ARG A 83 0.87 -5.55 -7.90
C ARG A 83 0.63 -5.06 -9.34
N ASN A 84 -0.51 -4.44 -9.63
CA ASN A 84 -0.86 -3.89 -10.95
C ASN A 84 -0.56 -2.39 -11.08
N ALA A 85 -0.08 -1.76 -10.02
CA ALA A 85 0.26 -0.35 -9.97
C ALA A 85 1.78 -0.17 -9.88
N GLY A 86 2.31 0.79 -10.62
CA GLY A 86 3.75 1.10 -10.65
C GLY A 86 4.15 2.28 -9.77
N TRP A 87 3.30 2.70 -8.83
CA TRP A 87 3.53 3.92 -8.04
C TRP A 87 4.76 3.86 -7.16
N ILE A 88 5.02 2.72 -6.49
CA ILE A 88 6.21 2.57 -5.64
C ILE A 88 7.47 2.69 -6.50
N ALA A 89 7.53 2.01 -7.64
CA ALA A 89 8.68 2.08 -8.54
C ALA A 89 8.89 3.50 -9.10
N LEU A 90 7.81 4.16 -9.48
CA LEU A 90 7.88 5.51 -10.05
C LEU A 90 8.38 6.52 -9.01
N GLU A 91 7.74 6.60 -7.85
CA GLU A 91 8.05 7.63 -6.86
C GLU A 91 9.39 7.40 -6.17
N SER A 92 9.75 6.16 -5.86
CA SER A 92 11.08 5.85 -5.31
C SER A 92 12.21 6.03 -6.33
N GLY A 93 11.92 5.89 -7.62
CA GLY A 93 12.91 6.12 -8.68
C GLY A 93 13.11 7.61 -9.01
N ILE A 94 12.18 8.48 -8.63
CA ILE A 94 12.30 9.95 -8.77
C ILE A 94 13.00 10.56 -7.55
N ALA A 95 12.76 9.98 -6.38
CA ALA A 95 13.38 10.45 -5.14
C ALA A 95 14.89 10.18 -5.15
#